data_e6b194854fed641e43038d125d60dab1
#
_entry.id   e6b194854fed641e43038d125d60dab1
#
_cell.length_a   1.000
_cell.length_b   1.000
_cell.length_c   1.000
_cell.angle_alpha   90.00
_cell.angle_beta   90.00
_cell.angle_gamma   90.00
#
_symmetry.space_group_name_H-M   'P 1'
#
loop_
_entity.id
_entity.type
_entity.pdbx_description
1 polymer ?
#
loop_
_entity_poly.entity_id
_entity_poly.type
_entity_poly.pdbx_seq_one_letter_code
_entity_poly.pdbx_strand_id
1 'polypeptide(L)'
;MEWIRGHGGASFVAWAENTWYGLNKPPVGGKPPKGAIAVVSNKRGTTTTAAAGPPHLTPPRNLKPLVTPALPGEGVWQPQGRLIGGLAGLYTTSIRPSATYSSLVTGVAWMDPKLVSFTLFAGGQDPGHGPWQNMAPFTTSQEASLVAAFNSGFRMQDARGGWYSEGRMAYPLVNGAASFVIYKNGTANVVNWTDGQNVPSNVASVRQNLSLIVEGGKVNPAVYTGNFSDWGATVNNAVMVWRSAVGITKDGAIIYASGDGLSVGELAQVMVRAGAVRAMEMDINSYWTDFFYFNPPNNGLANPSNATKLVYNMVRPPQRYFEGTARDFIGVFARGLGSNTSANSGATAAAG
;
A
#
# COMPACT_ATOMS: atom_id res chain seq x y z
N MET A 1 -4.89 -10.87 -19.58
CA MET A 1 -5.08 -9.50 -20.14
C MET A 1 -3.73 -8.79 -20.33
N GLU A 2 -2.83 -8.70 -19.34
CA GLU A 2 -1.51 -8.07 -19.50
C GLU A 2 -0.63 -8.70 -20.58
N TRP A 3 -0.63 -10.05 -20.70
CA TRP A 3 0.08 -10.72 -21.79
C TRP A 3 -0.44 -10.28 -23.17
N ILE A 4 -1.76 -10.17 -23.35
CA ILE A 4 -2.38 -9.70 -24.61
C ILE A 4 -2.01 -8.24 -24.85
N ARG A 5 -1.97 -7.40 -23.83
CA ARG A 5 -1.58 -5.98 -23.90
C ARG A 5 -0.12 -5.81 -24.36
N GLY A 6 0.78 -6.64 -23.83
CA GLY A 6 2.20 -6.67 -24.18
C GLY A 6 2.50 -7.21 -25.60
N HIS A 7 1.57 -7.93 -26.24
CA HIS A 7 1.74 -8.53 -27.57
C HIS A 7 0.83 -7.91 -28.64
N GLY A 8 0.58 -6.60 -28.54
CA GLY A 8 -0.16 -5.83 -29.56
C GLY A 8 -1.69 -5.81 -29.38
N GLY A 9 -2.23 -6.46 -28.36
CA GLY A 9 -3.65 -6.47 -28.06
C GLY A 9 -4.13 -5.35 -27.12
N ALA A 10 -3.37 -4.26 -26.98
CA ALA A 10 -3.69 -3.16 -26.08
C ALA A 10 -5.07 -2.55 -26.34
N SER A 11 -5.42 -2.37 -27.62
CA SER A 11 -6.73 -1.83 -28.03
C SER A 11 -7.90 -2.75 -27.68
N PHE A 12 -7.71 -4.07 -27.81
CA PHE A 12 -8.74 -5.05 -27.44
C PHE A 12 -8.95 -5.09 -25.92
N VAL A 13 -7.87 -5.07 -25.16
CA VAL A 13 -7.93 -5.04 -23.70
C VAL A 13 -8.58 -3.74 -23.23
N ALA A 14 -8.20 -2.60 -23.81
CA ALA A 14 -8.83 -1.31 -23.54
C ALA A 14 -10.34 -1.33 -23.87
N TRP A 15 -10.74 -1.89 -25.01
CA TRP A 15 -12.15 -2.04 -25.38
C TRP A 15 -12.91 -2.94 -24.39
N ALA A 16 -12.36 -4.07 -23.99
CA ALA A 16 -13.00 -4.99 -23.03
C ALA A 16 -13.17 -4.34 -21.63
N GLU A 17 -12.15 -3.64 -21.16
CA GLU A 17 -12.21 -2.86 -19.92
C GLU A 17 -13.21 -1.70 -20.04
N ASN A 18 -13.24 -1.00 -21.18
CA ASN A 18 -14.21 0.06 -21.48
C ASN A 18 -15.65 -0.42 -21.37
N THR A 19 -15.95 -1.54 -22.02
CA THR A 19 -17.28 -2.12 -22.01
C THR A 19 -17.66 -2.56 -20.60
N TRP A 20 -16.73 -3.18 -19.88
CA TRP A 20 -16.92 -3.58 -18.50
C TRP A 20 -17.23 -2.38 -17.57
N TYR A 21 -16.39 -1.34 -17.55
CA TYR A 21 -16.60 -0.16 -16.69
C TYR A 21 -17.83 0.67 -17.12
N GLY A 22 -18.15 0.72 -18.41
CA GLY A 22 -19.37 1.36 -18.90
C GLY A 22 -20.65 0.67 -18.43
N LEU A 23 -20.62 -0.67 -18.34
CA LEU A 23 -21.75 -1.48 -17.91
C LEU A 23 -21.84 -1.63 -16.38
N ASN A 24 -20.74 -1.45 -15.65
CA ASN A 24 -20.64 -1.70 -14.21
C ASN A 24 -20.41 -0.43 -13.39
N LYS A 25 -21.10 0.68 -13.73
CA LYS A 25 -21.13 1.84 -12.84
C LYS A 25 -21.72 1.41 -11.49
N PRO A 26 -21.11 1.82 -10.35
CA PRO A 26 -21.67 1.50 -9.06
C PRO A 26 -23.13 1.98 -8.97
N PRO A 27 -24.06 1.16 -8.48
CA PRO A 27 -25.42 1.60 -8.29
C PRO A 27 -25.47 2.67 -7.18
N VAL A 28 -26.31 3.67 -7.37
CA VAL A 28 -26.61 4.65 -6.31
C VAL A 28 -27.32 3.93 -5.16
N GLY A 29 -26.83 4.14 -3.93
CA GLY A 29 -27.33 3.44 -2.75
C GLY A 29 -26.84 1.99 -2.67
N GLY A 30 -27.67 1.13 -2.09
CA GLY A 30 -27.41 -0.30 -1.94
C GLY A 30 -26.68 -0.67 -0.64
N LYS A 31 -26.50 -1.96 -0.43
CA LYS A 31 -25.73 -2.54 0.69
C LYS A 31 -24.51 -3.26 0.13
N PRO A 32 -23.37 -3.19 0.83
CA PRO A 32 -22.22 -4.00 0.47
C PRO A 32 -22.56 -5.49 0.46
N PRO A 33 -21.85 -6.30 -0.34
CA PRO A 33 -21.96 -7.76 -0.28
C PRO A 33 -21.72 -8.29 1.14
N LYS A 34 -22.37 -9.40 1.47
CA LYS A 34 -22.17 -10.06 2.76
C LYS A 34 -20.70 -10.43 2.95
N GLY A 35 -20.11 -10.05 4.08
CA GLY A 35 -18.71 -10.29 4.39
C GLY A 35 -17.72 -9.27 3.82
N ALA A 36 -18.17 -8.24 3.08
CA ALA A 36 -17.31 -7.17 2.58
C ALA A 36 -16.71 -6.31 3.68
N ILE A 37 -17.38 -6.22 4.84
CA ILE A 37 -16.87 -5.60 6.06
C ILE A 37 -16.58 -6.73 7.05
N ALA A 38 -15.34 -6.83 7.52
CA ALA A 38 -14.95 -7.82 8.51
C ALA A 38 -15.66 -7.54 9.85
N VAL A 39 -16.42 -8.52 10.33
CA VAL A 39 -17.03 -8.44 11.66
C VAL A 39 -15.98 -8.76 12.70
N VAL A 40 -15.91 -7.96 13.76
CA VAL A 40 -15.01 -8.13 14.90
C VAL A 40 -15.16 -9.54 15.47
N SER A 41 -14.16 -10.38 15.30
CA SER A 41 -14.07 -11.59 16.09
C SER A 41 -13.26 -11.29 17.36
N ASN A 42 -13.89 -11.30 18.52
CA ASN A 42 -13.29 -11.06 19.84
C ASN A 42 -12.22 -12.12 20.25
N LYS A 43 -11.57 -12.80 19.31
CA LYS A 43 -10.70 -13.94 19.58
C LYS A 43 -9.20 -13.61 19.76
N ARG A 44 -8.77 -12.35 19.60
CA ARG A 44 -7.41 -11.96 20.01
C ARG A 44 -7.48 -11.13 21.28
N GLY A 45 -7.45 -11.84 22.42
CA GLY A 45 -7.25 -11.21 23.71
C GLY A 45 -5.92 -10.45 23.70
N THR A 46 -5.98 -9.14 23.91
CA THR A 46 -4.84 -8.36 24.37
C THR A 46 -4.52 -8.84 25.76
N THR A 47 -3.58 -9.77 25.92
CA THR A 47 -3.00 -10.08 27.21
C THR A 47 -2.11 -8.90 27.59
N THR A 48 -2.71 -7.94 28.29
CA THR A 48 -1.98 -6.92 29.05
C THR A 48 -1.41 -7.57 30.30
N THR A 49 -0.19 -8.09 30.20
CA THR A 49 0.67 -8.27 31.38
C THR A 49 1.96 -7.52 31.08
N ALA A 50 2.19 -6.48 31.86
CA ALA A 50 3.17 -5.45 31.65
C ALA A 50 4.61 -5.95 31.89
N ALA A 51 5.26 -6.41 30.85
CA ALA A 51 6.64 -6.03 30.59
C ALA A 51 6.60 -4.88 29.58
N ALA A 52 7.41 -3.84 29.75
CA ALA A 52 7.47 -2.73 28.81
C ALA A 52 7.77 -3.31 27.42
N GLY A 53 6.75 -3.37 26.56
CA GLY A 53 6.89 -3.84 25.18
C GLY A 53 7.81 -2.91 24.37
N PRO A 54 8.19 -3.28 23.15
CA PRO A 54 8.99 -2.42 22.30
C PRO A 54 8.29 -1.05 22.10
N PRO A 55 9.05 0.03 21.82
CA PRO A 55 8.46 1.31 21.50
C PRO A 55 7.45 1.17 20.35
N HIS A 56 6.27 1.76 20.49
CA HIS A 56 5.18 1.69 19.53
C HIS A 56 4.36 2.98 19.51
N LEU A 57 3.58 3.18 18.46
CA LEU A 57 2.59 4.24 18.37
C LEU A 57 1.29 3.81 19.08
N THR A 58 0.51 4.80 19.51
CA THR A 58 -0.85 4.52 20.00
C THR A 58 -1.68 3.96 18.84
N PRO A 59 -2.37 2.80 19.00
CA PRO A 59 -3.25 2.28 17.99
C PRO A 59 -4.28 3.30 17.51
N PRO A 60 -4.70 3.24 16.23
CA PRO A 60 -5.58 4.25 15.66
C PRO A 60 -6.98 4.22 16.29
N ARG A 61 -7.61 5.39 16.43
CA ARG A 61 -9.01 5.48 16.86
C ARG A 61 -9.95 5.05 15.75
N ASN A 62 -11.06 4.38 16.11
CA ASN A 62 -12.07 3.94 15.15
C ASN A 62 -12.54 5.10 14.25
N LEU A 63 -12.74 4.78 12.97
CA LEU A 63 -13.23 5.73 11.99
C LEU A 63 -14.75 5.89 12.13
N LYS A 64 -15.23 7.11 12.11
CA LYS A 64 -16.68 7.37 12.11
C LYS A 64 -17.24 7.01 10.73
N PRO A 65 -18.25 6.11 10.62
CA PRO A 65 -18.90 5.80 9.36
C PRO A 65 -19.52 7.03 8.70
N LEU A 66 -19.51 7.09 7.36
CA LEU A 66 -20.16 8.15 6.57
C LEU A 66 -21.64 7.89 6.37
N VAL A 67 -22.03 6.64 6.33
CA VAL A 67 -23.39 6.20 5.99
C VAL A 67 -24.10 5.73 7.26
N THR A 68 -25.30 6.22 7.47
CA THR A 68 -26.15 5.83 8.60
C THR A 68 -27.30 4.94 8.10
N PRO A 69 -27.59 3.82 8.80
CA PRO A 69 -26.88 3.28 9.96
C PRO A 69 -25.51 2.69 9.58
N ALA A 70 -24.58 2.71 10.54
CA ALA A 70 -23.32 2.02 10.39
C ALA A 70 -23.54 0.51 10.26
N LEU A 71 -22.69 -0.14 9.46
CA LEU A 71 -22.70 -1.60 9.38
C LEU A 71 -21.83 -2.20 10.50
N PRO A 72 -22.14 -3.42 10.98
CA PRO A 72 -21.31 -4.09 11.97
C PRO A 72 -19.85 -4.16 11.55
N GLY A 73 -18.93 -3.73 12.40
CA GLY A 73 -17.50 -3.69 12.12
C GLY A 73 -16.99 -2.52 11.27
N GLU A 74 -17.88 -1.71 10.70
CA GLU A 74 -17.50 -0.57 9.87
C GLU A 74 -16.73 0.48 10.68
N GLY A 75 -15.52 0.81 10.22
CA GLY A 75 -14.63 1.77 10.86
C GLY A 75 -13.93 1.25 12.12
N VAL A 76 -14.16 0.01 12.53
CA VAL A 76 -13.52 -0.58 13.71
C VAL A 76 -12.21 -1.22 13.33
N TRP A 77 -11.10 -0.75 13.91
CA TRP A 77 -9.78 -1.29 13.64
C TRP A 77 -9.58 -2.66 14.28
N GLN A 78 -9.00 -3.56 13.49
CA GLN A 78 -8.67 -4.93 13.89
C GLN A 78 -7.16 -5.13 13.81
N PRO A 79 -6.50 -5.63 14.89
CA PRO A 79 -5.10 -6.02 14.82
C PRO A 79 -4.92 -7.21 13.87
N GLN A 80 -3.92 -7.14 13.00
CA GLN A 80 -3.62 -8.14 11.99
C GLN A 80 -2.12 -8.45 11.93
N GLY A 81 -1.79 -9.50 11.20
CA GLY A 81 -0.41 -9.92 11.04
C GLY A 81 0.16 -10.59 12.29
N ARG A 82 1.46 -10.85 12.27
CA ARG A 82 2.18 -11.41 13.43
C ARG A 82 2.34 -10.38 14.55
N LEU A 83 2.40 -10.86 15.80
CA LEU A 83 2.70 -10.00 16.93
C LEU A 83 4.21 -9.77 17.06
N ILE A 84 4.58 -8.56 17.41
CA ILE A 84 5.95 -8.08 17.57
C ILE A 84 6.12 -7.65 19.03
N GLY A 85 6.82 -8.45 19.82
CA GLY A 85 6.88 -8.23 21.27
C GLY A 85 5.49 -8.20 21.94
N GLY A 86 4.54 -9.00 21.46
CA GLY A 86 3.17 -9.03 21.96
C GLY A 86 2.23 -7.97 21.37
N LEU A 87 2.74 -7.04 20.53
CA LEU A 87 1.99 -5.93 19.95
C LEU A 87 1.70 -6.15 18.46
N ALA A 88 0.56 -5.67 17.97
CA ALA A 88 0.25 -5.66 16.55
C ALA A 88 0.88 -4.42 15.89
N GLY A 89 1.70 -4.63 14.85
CA GLY A 89 2.26 -3.55 14.03
C GLY A 89 1.37 -3.15 12.85
N LEU A 90 0.28 -3.87 12.63
CA LEU A 90 -0.69 -3.64 11.55
C LEU A 90 -2.11 -3.71 12.10
N TYR A 91 -2.92 -2.73 11.73
CA TYR A 91 -4.37 -2.72 11.97
C TYR A 91 -5.10 -2.50 10.64
N THR A 92 -6.22 -3.18 10.47
CA THR A 92 -7.08 -3.00 9.29
C THR A 92 -8.49 -2.64 9.70
N THR A 93 -9.17 -1.91 8.82
CA THR A 93 -10.61 -1.63 8.93
C THR A 93 -11.23 -1.52 7.54
N SER A 94 -12.54 -1.53 7.47
CA SER A 94 -13.27 -1.27 6.23
C SER A 94 -14.33 -0.20 6.48
N ILE A 95 -14.52 0.70 5.50
CA ILE A 95 -15.53 1.74 5.53
C ILE A 95 -16.24 1.86 4.19
N ARG A 96 -17.46 2.37 4.19
CA ARG A 96 -18.13 2.83 2.97
C ARG A 96 -17.61 4.23 2.64
N PRO A 97 -16.96 4.42 1.45
CA PRO A 97 -16.29 5.67 1.11
C PRO A 97 -17.25 6.79 0.72
N SER A 98 -18.48 6.45 0.34
CA SER A 98 -19.47 7.38 -0.21
C SER A 98 -20.86 7.13 0.36
N ALA A 99 -21.58 8.20 0.67
CA ALA A 99 -22.99 8.13 1.04
C ALA A 99 -23.87 7.85 -0.21
N THR A 100 -23.46 8.33 -1.37
CA THR A 100 -24.17 8.12 -2.64
C THR A 100 -24.02 6.67 -3.11
N TYR A 101 -22.82 6.10 -3.02
CA TYR A 101 -22.51 4.74 -3.46
C TYR A 101 -22.26 3.84 -2.25
N SER A 102 -23.30 3.69 -1.42
CA SER A 102 -23.21 3.02 -0.11
C SER A 102 -22.98 1.51 -0.18
N SER A 103 -23.01 0.91 -1.36
CA SER A 103 -22.64 -0.49 -1.61
C SER A 103 -21.11 -0.70 -1.75
N LEU A 104 -20.35 0.36 -1.98
CA LEU A 104 -18.90 0.29 -2.11
C LEU A 104 -18.22 0.15 -0.75
N VAL A 105 -17.09 -0.55 -0.73
CA VAL A 105 -16.26 -0.75 0.48
C VAL A 105 -14.81 -0.46 0.17
N THR A 106 -14.21 0.34 1.02
CA THR A 106 -12.76 0.64 1.00
C THR A 106 -12.11 -0.01 2.23
N GLY A 107 -11.09 -0.79 1.99
CA GLY A 107 -10.21 -1.31 3.04
C GLY A 107 -9.14 -0.27 3.38
N VAL A 108 -8.84 -0.14 4.67
CA VAL A 108 -7.79 0.75 5.18
C VAL A 108 -6.87 -0.04 6.10
N ALA A 109 -5.57 0.09 5.88
CA ALA A 109 -4.53 -0.46 6.73
C ALA A 109 -3.74 0.67 7.40
N TRP A 110 -3.41 0.51 8.67
CA TRP A 110 -2.58 1.39 9.47
C TRP A 110 -1.38 0.60 10.00
N MET A 111 -0.17 1.11 9.79
CA MET A 111 1.09 0.39 10.07
C MET A 111 1.99 1.23 10.95
N ASP A 112 2.46 0.64 12.06
CA ASP A 112 3.35 1.28 13.02
C ASP A 112 4.82 1.16 12.62
N PRO A 113 5.51 2.22 12.15
CA PRO A 113 6.90 2.14 11.72
C PRO A 113 7.89 1.89 12.86
N LYS A 114 7.46 1.92 14.12
CA LYS A 114 8.26 1.48 15.26
C LYS A 114 8.28 -0.04 15.42
N LEU A 115 7.24 -0.71 14.96
CA LEU A 115 7.08 -2.17 15.01
C LEU A 115 7.38 -2.84 13.66
N VAL A 116 7.13 -2.16 12.54
CA VAL A 116 7.39 -2.70 11.21
C VAL A 116 8.39 -1.85 10.42
N SER A 117 9.00 -2.45 9.42
CA SER A 117 9.87 -1.79 8.43
C SER A 117 9.35 -2.01 7.03
N PHE A 118 9.70 -1.09 6.13
CA PHE A 118 9.28 -1.09 4.73
C PHE A 118 10.47 -1.34 3.82
N THR A 119 10.23 -2.04 2.72
CA THR A 119 11.22 -2.27 1.66
C THR A 119 10.54 -2.18 0.30
N LEU A 120 11.14 -1.43 -0.63
CA LEU A 120 10.71 -1.38 -2.03
C LEU A 120 11.32 -2.57 -2.78
N PHE A 121 10.48 -3.35 -3.43
CA PHE A 121 10.86 -4.47 -4.29
C PHE A 121 10.67 -4.07 -5.75
N ALA A 122 11.68 -4.32 -6.56
CA ALA A 122 11.60 -4.12 -7.99
C ALA A 122 10.81 -5.23 -8.67
N GLY A 123 10.08 -4.91 -9.70
CA GLY A 123 9.50 -5.87 -10.62
C GLY A 123 10.39 -6.07 -11.86
N GLY A 124 10.14 -7.14 -12.58
CA GLY A 124 10.91 -7.46 -13.78
C GLY A 124 10.74 -6.46 -14.92
N GLN A 125 9.60 -5.76 -14.99
CA GLN A 125 9.29 -4.74 -16.00
C GLN A 125 9.32 -3.32 -15.41
N ASP A 126 8.79 -3.12 -14.22
CA ASP A 126 8.80 -1.86 -13.49
C ASP A 126 9.56 -2.01 -12.15
N PRO A 127 10.69 -1.32 -11.98
CA PRO A 127 11.26 -0.34 -12.88
C PRO A 127 12.05 -0.94 -14.05
N GLY A 128 12.22 -2.27 -14.14
CA GLY A 128 13.19 -2.87 -15.04
C GLY A 128 14.62 -2.51 -14.63
N HIS A 129 15.55 -2.41 -15.60
CA HIS A 129 16.95 -1.98 -15.35
C HIS A 129 17.71 -2.79 -14.30
N GLY A 130 17.31 -4.07 -14.08
CA GLY A 130 17.96 -4.98 -13.13
C GLY A 130 19.43 -5.29 -13.46
N PRO A 131 20.07 -6.13 -12.68
CA PRO A 131 19.50 -6.86 -11.54
C PRO A 131 19.32 -5.97 -10.30
N TRP A 132 18.33 -6.33 -9.46
CA TRP A 132 18.05 -5.73 -8.15
C TRP A 132 18.14 -6.81 -7.08
N GLN A 133 18.57 -6.45 -5.87
CA GLN A 133 18.62 -7.39 -4.73
C GLN A 133 17.23 -7.68 -4.17
N ASN A 134 16.41 -6.63 -4.06
CA ASN A 134 15.03 -6.75 -3.59
C ASN A 134 14.10 -6.97 -4.79
N MET A 135 13.78 -8.21 -5.06
CA MET A 135 12.81 -8.68 -6.06
C MET A 135 12.01 -9.85 -5.49
N ALA A 136 10.83 -10.12 -6.06
CA ALA A 136 10.12 -11.38 -5.81
C ALA A 136 10.85 -12.56 -6.51
N PRO A 137 10.81 -13.77 -5.93
CA PRO A 137 10.08 -14.15 -4.72
C PRO A 137 10.75 -13.65 -3.43
N PHE A 138 9.96 -13.53 -2.37
CA PHE A 138 10.54 -13.33 -1.04
C PHE A 138 11.48 -14.48 -0.68
N THR A 139 12.56 -14.15 0.02
CA THR A 139 13.44 -15.15 0.62
C THR A 139 12.80 -15.73 1.88
N THR A 140 13.21 -16.93 2.31
CA THR A 140 12.75 -17.55 3.55
C THR A 140 12.94 -16.64 4.78
N SER A 141 14.03 -15.88 4.84
CA SER A 141 14.28 -14.90 5.90
C SER A 141 13.26 -13.75 5.88
N GLN A 142 12.88 -13.28 4.68
CA GLN A 142 11.84 -12.27 4.53
C GLN A 142 10.46 -12.84 4.91
N GLU A 143 10.13 -14.05 4.47
CA GLU A 143 8.87 -14.74 4.84
C GLU A 143 8.73 -14.90 6.36
N ALA A 144 9.84 -15.16 7.07
CA ALA A 144 9.85 -15.30 8.52
C ALA A 144 9.47 -14.00 9.27
N SER A 145 9.63 -12.84 8.64
CA SER A 145 9.32 -11.52 9.22
C SER A 145 8.18 -10.78 8.50
N LEU A 146 7.70 -11.28 7.36
CA LEU A 146 6.67 -10.62 6.55
C LEU A 146 5.36 -10.44 7.35
N VAL A 147 4.85 -9.21 7.35
CA VAL A 147 3.57 -8.80 7.95
C VAL A 147 2.54 -8.52 6.88
N ALA A 148 2.94 -7.78 5.84
CA ALA A 148 2.08 -7.41 4.72
C ALA A 148 2.89 -7.16 3.46
N ALA A 149 2.21 -7.15 2.31
CA ALA A 149 2.76 -6.67 1.05
C ALA A 149 1.66 -5.97 0.25
N PHE A 150 2.00 -4.89 -0.47
CA PHE A 150 1.04 -4.12 -1.25
C PHE A 150 1.66 -3.52 -2.51
N ASN A 151 0.81 -3.21 -3.47
CA ASN A 151 1.22 -2.64 -4.75
C ASN A 151 1.96 -1.31 -4.60
N SER A 152 2.82 -1.02 -5.55
CA SER A 152 3.46 0.27 -5.75
C SER A 152 2.65 1.18 -6.68
N GLY A 153 3.29 2.18 -7.29
CA GLY A 153 2.67 3.17 -8.17
C GLY A 153 2.36 2.64 -9.57
N PHE A 154 2.02 3.55 -10.47
CA PHE A 154 1.77 3.27 -11.89
C PHE A 154 3.00 2.71 -12.58
N ARG A 155 2.85 2.23 -13.82
CA ARG A 155 4.00 1.96 -14.68
C ARG A 155 4.89 3.19 -14.74
N MET A 156 6.20 2.97 -14.82
CA MET A 156 7.15 4.09 -14.83
C MET A 156 6.88 5.10 -15.95
N GLN A 157 6.39 4.65 -17.10
CA GLN A 157 5.99 5.52 -18.22
C GLN A 157 4.79 6.42 -17.91
N ASP A 158 3.93 6.05 -16.94
CA ASP A 158 2.68 6.74 -16.60
C ASP A 158 2.78 7.47 -15.25
N ALA A 159 3.78 7.14 -14.43
CA ALA A 159 3.96 7.62 -13.06
C ALA A 159 4.32 9.11 -12.96
N ARG A 160 4.81 9.72 -14.04
CA ARG A 160 5.31 11.10 -14.10
C ARG A 160 6.34 11.41 -12.99
N GLY A 161 7.15 10.41 -12.64
CA GLY A 161 8.11 10.50 -11.55
C GLY A 161 9.18 9.44 -11.64
N GLY A 162 10.12 9.48 -10.71
CA GLY A 162 11.30 8.63 -10.71
C GLY A 162 11.20 7.39 -9.82
N TRP A 163 12.29 6.61 -9.88
CA TRP A 163 12.47 5.41 -9.09
C TRP A 163 13.94 5.29 -8.68
N TYR A 164 14.20 5.18 -7.39
CA TYR A 164 15.54 5.02 -6.81
C TYR A 164 15.51 3.92 -5.74
N SER A 165 16.46 3.00 -5.79
CA SER A 165 16.72 2.01 -4.74
C SER A 165 18.12 1.44 -4.88
N GLU A 166 18.66 0.86 -3.80
CA GLU A 166 19.94 0.15 -3.78
C GLU A 166 21.10 1.00 -4.33
N GLY A 167 21.07 2.33 -4.04
CA GLY A 167 22.09 3.25 -4.51
C GLY A 167 22.01 3.61 -6.00
N ARG A 168 21.01 3.15 -6.73
CA ARG A 168 20.84 3.36 -8.17
C ARG A 168 19.52 4.05 -8.51
N MET A 169 19.56 4.91 -9.50
CA MET A 169 18.41 5.60 -10.06
C MET A 169 18.00 4.91 -11.36
N ALA A 170 16.87 4.18 -11.32
CA ALA A 170 16.33 3.55 -12.53
C ALA A 170 15.61 4.59 -13.42
N TYR A 171 14.92 5.55 -12.78
CA TYR A 171 14.28 6.68 -13.45
C TYR A 171 14.57 7.95 -12.67
N PRO A 172 14.87 9.08 -13.35
CA PRO A 172 15.17 10.36 -12.72
C PRO A 172 14.07 10.82 -11.77
N LEU A 173 14.44 11.29 -10.56
CA LEU A 173 13.50 11.86 -9.61
C LEU A 173 13.05 13.25 -10.07
N VAL A 174 11.78 13.54 -9.88
CA VAL A 174 11.12 14.77 -10.32
C VAL A 174 10.70 15.60 -9.10
N ASN A 175 11.12 16.87 -9.04
CA ASN A 175 10.65 17.81 -8.03
C ASN A 175 9.14 18.06 -8.21
N GLY A 176 8.43 18.16 -7.09
CA GLY A 176 6.98 18.31 -7.07
C GLY A 176 6.21 16.99 -7.18
N ALA A 177 6.87 15.89 -7.52
CA ALA A 177 6.22 14.59 -7.55
C ALA A 177 5.98 14.03 -6.14
N ALA A 178 4.80 13.45 -5.93
CA ALA A 178 4.50 12.71 -4.71
C ALA A 178 5.41 11.48 -4.61
N SER A 179 6.02 11.29 -3.47
CA SER A 179 7.10 10.33 -3.27
C SER A 179 6.90 9.51 -2.01
N PHE A 180 6.85 8.18 -2.17
CA PHE A 180 7.00 7.25 -1.06
C PHE A 180 8.49 7.02 -0.84
N VAL A 181 9.01 7.54 0.26
CA VAL A 181 10.41 7.49 0.63
C VAL A 181 10.61 6.48 1.74
N ILE A 182 11.50 5.53 1.54
CA ILE A 182 11.91 4.55 2.56
C ILE A 182 13.32 4.89 3.00
N TYR A 183 13.52 4.98 4.30
CA TYR A 183 14.82 5.28 4.89
C TYR A 183 15.61 4.01 5.21
N LYS A 184 16.93 4.13 5.35
CA LYS A 184 17.84 3.01 5.68
C LYS A 184 17.51 2.32 7.00
N ASN A 185 16.85 3.02 7.93
CA ASN A 185 16.35 2.43 9.18
C ASN A 185 15.01 1.68 9.01
N GLY A 186 14.50 1.57 7.78
CA GLY A 186 13.26 0.87 7.44
C GLY A 186 11.98 1.65 7.74
N THR A 187 12.06 2.89 8.24
CA THR A 187 10.87 3.76 8.31
C THR A 187 10.53 4.33 6.94
N ALA A 188 9.30 4.83 6.77
CA ALA A 188 8.87 5.43 5.52
C ALA A 188 8.22 6.81 5.73
N ASN A 189 8.12 7.57 4.64
CA ASN A 189 7.46 8.87 4.60
C ASN A 189 6.76 9.07 3.25
N VAL A 190 5.75 9.93 3.21
CA VAL A 190 5.15 10.44 1.98
C VAL A 190 5.44 11.93 1.91
N VAL A 191 6.09 12.37 0.83
CA VAL A 191 6.54 13.77 0.68
C VAL A 191 6.26 14.30 -0.72
N ASN A 192 6.20 15.60 -0.85
CA ASN A 192 6.43 16.30 -2.11
C ASN A 192 7.96 16.40 -2.27
N TRP A 193 8.51 15.80 -3.32
CA TRP A 193 9.96 15.73 -3.51
C TRP A 193 10.56 17.08 -3.91
N THR A 194 11.68 17.44 -3.30
CA THR A 194 12.34 18.75 -3.55
C THR A 194 13.84 18.65 -3.82
N ASP A 195 14.45 17.48 -3.64
CA ASP A 195 15.89 17.32 -3.64
C ASP A 195 16.50 17.03 -5.03
N GLY A 196 15.69 17.11 -6.08
CA GLY A 196 16.13 16.82 -7.47
C GLY A 196 16.70 15.42 -7.59
N GLN A 197 17.90 15.31 -8.13
CA GLN A 197 18.62 14.03 -8.25
C GLN A 197 19.52 13.72 -7.04
N ASN A 198 19.60 14.62 -6.05
CA ASN A 198 20.44 14.45 -4.87
C ASN A 198 19.66 13.68 -3.80
N VAL A 199 19.85 12.37 -3.78
CA VAL A 199 19.19 11.51 -2.78
C VAL A 199 19.94 11.62 -1.45
N PRO A 200 19.27 12.02 -0.34
CA PRO A 200 19.89 12.08 0.97
C PRO A 200 20.49 10.74 1.40
N SER A 201 21.62 10.78 2.09
CA SER A 201 22.40 9.58 2.44
C SER A 201 21.66 8.57 3.34
N ASN A 202 20.64 9.03 4.08
CA ASN A 202 19.79 8.20 4.93
C ASN A 202 18.61 7.54 4.18
N VAL A 203 18.39 7.88 2.89
CA VAL A 203 17.34 7.30 2.05
C VAL A 203 17.82 5.97 1.45
N ALA A 204 16.98 4.95 1.55
CA ALA A 204 17.20 3.64 0.94
C ALA A 204 16.52 3.54 -0.43
N SER A 205 15.27 4.04 -0.54
CA SER A 205 14.54 4.04 -1.81
C SER A 205 13.52 5.17 -1.90
N VAL A 206 13.20 5.56 -3.13
CA VAL A 206 12.18 6.54 -3.48
C VAL A 206 11.35 6.00 -4.64
N ARG A 207 10.03 5.99 -4.48
CA ARG A 207 9.07 5.66 -5.52
C ARG A 207 8.10 6.83 -5.70
N GLN A 208 8.16 7.45 -6.85
CA GLN A 208 7.30 8.60 -7.17
C GLN A 208 6.08 8.19 -7.99
N ASN A 209 4.97 8.88 -7.78
CA ASN A 209 3.75 8.71 -8.57
C ASN A 209 2.90 9.97 -8.50
N LEU A 210 2.75 10.67 -9.64
CA LEU A 210 1.88 11.85 -9.79
C LEU A 210 2.14 12.95 -8.73
N SER A 211 1.06 13.53 -8.20
CA SER A 211 1.08 14.57 -7.16
C SER A 211 0.42 14.08 -5.87
N LEU A 212 0.61 14.82 -4.76
CA LEU A 212 -0.07 14.52 -3.50
C LEU A 212 -1.59 14.72 -3.65
N ILE A 213 -2.38 13.74 -3.23
CA ILE A 213 -3.85 13.83 -3.13
C ILE A 213 -4.30 14.40 -1.79
N VAL A 214 -3.42 14.36 -0.77
CA VAL A 214 -3.60 14.97 0.56
C VAL A 214 -2.35 15.72 0.93
N GLU A 215 -2.49 16.96 1.39
CA GLU A 215 -1.41 17.77 1.90
C GLU A 215 -1.87 18.59 3.11
N GLY A 216 -1.04 18.69 4.16
CA GLY A 216 -1.39 19.38 5.40
C GLY A 216 -2.65 18.85 6.09
N GLY A 217 -2.99 17.57 5.90
CA GLY A 217 -4.19 16.93 6.43
C GLY A 217 -5.49 17.34 5.73
N LYS A 218 -5.38 17.92 4.53
CA LYS A 218 -6.52 18.33 3.70
C LYS A 218 -6.43 17.70 2.32
N VAL A 219 -7.59 17.43 1.74
CA VAL A 219 -7.68 16.98 0.34
C VAL A 219 -7.11 18.07 -0.56
N ASN A 220 -6.24 17.68 -1.49
CA ASN A 220 -5.74 18.59 -2.52
C ASN A 220 -6.91 19.01 -3.45
N PRO A 221 -7.25 20.30 -3.56
CA PRO A 221 -8.37 20.75 -4.38
C PRO A 221 -8.29 20.33 -5.84
N ALA A 222 -7.08 20.12 -6.37
CA ALA A 222 -6.86 19.70 -7.75
C ALA A 222 -7.52 18.35 -8.09
N VAL A 223 -7.81 17.50 -7.09
CA VAL A 223 -8.52 16.22 -7.32
C VAL A 223 -9.97 16.42 -7.77
N TYR A 224 -10.52 17.63 -7.61
CA TYR A 224 -11.90 17.98 -8.04
C TYR A 224 -11.95 18.87 -9.27
N THR A 225 -10.86 19.56 -9.63
CA THR A 225 -10.84 20.60 -10.65
C THR A 225 -9.89 20.32 -11.80
N GLY A 226 -8.97 19.35 -11.62
CA GLY A 226 -7.98 18.97 -12.64
C GLY A 226 -8.56 18.12 -13.77
N ASN A 227 -7.76 17.92 -14.81
CA ASN A 227 -8.06 16.92 -15.82
C ASN A 227 -7.95 15.52 -15.16
N PHE A 228 -8.92 14.64 -15.42
CA PHE A 228 -8.91 13.28 -14.87
C PHE A 228 -7.63 12.50 -15.19
N SER A 229 -7.02 12.80 -16.36
CA SER A 229 -5.73 12.21 -16.73
C SER A 229 -4.57 12.59 -15.82
N ASP A 230 -4.70 13.65 -15.01
CA ASP A 230 -3.69 14.04 -14.02
C ASP A 230 -3.61 13.07 -12.85
N TRP A 231 -4.67 12.28 -12.65
CA TRP A 231 -4.82 11.25 -11.61
C TRP A 231 -4.89 9.84 -12.20
N GLY A 232 -4.19 9.62 -13.31
CA GLY A 232 -4.11 8.37 -14.04
C GLY A 232 -5.11 8.29 -15.20
N ALA A 233 -4.61 7.89 -16.36
CA ALA A 233 -5.45 7.61 -17.51
C ALA A 233 -6.34 6.40 -17.20
N THR A 234 -7.63 6.62 -17.26
CA THR A 234 -8.65 5.59 -17.14
C THR A 234 -9.33 5.35 -18.46
N VAL A 235 -9.85 4.17 -18.60
CA VAL A 235 -10.57 3.79 -19.82
C VAL A 235 -11.86 4.59 -19.92
N ASN A 236 -12.11 5.25 -21.09
CA ASN A 236 -13.23 6.18 -21.31
C ASN A 236 -13.33 7.32 -20.30
N ASN A 237 -12.22 7.75 -19.70
CA ASN A 237 -12.22 8.74 -18.62
C ASN A 237 -13.14 8.34 -17.44
N ALA A 238 -13.25 7.06 -17.15
CA ALA A 238 -14.04 6.58 -16.02
C ALA A 238 -13.50 7.19 -14.73
N VAL A 239 -14.36 7.89 -14.00
CA VAL A 239 -14.00 8.57 -12.76
C VAL A 239 -13.89 7.57 -11.60
N MET A 240 -14.78 6.57 -11.60
CA MET A 240 -14.89 5.57 -10.55
C MET A 240 -14.27 4.26 -10.99
N VAL A 241 -13.08 3.98 -10.48
CA VAL A 241 -12.28 2.78 -10.80
C VAL A 241 -11.67 2.23 -9.52
N TRP A 242 -11.01 1.08 -9.60
CA TRP A 242 -10.09 0.67 -8.55
C TRP A 242 -9.08 1.77 -8.28
N ARG A 243 -8.89 2.09 -7.01
CA ARG A 243 -7.83 3.03 -6.60
C ARG A 243 -7.18 2.56 -5.32
N SER A 244 -5.91 2.91 -5.19
CA SER A 244 -5.15 2.75 -3.96
C SER A 244 -4.32 3.98 -3.65
N ALA A 245 -4.01 4.17 -2.37
CA ALA A 245 -3.16 5.26 -1.90
C ALA A 245 -2.32 4.83 -0.70
N VAL A 246 -1.16 5.46 -0.55
CA VAL A 246 -0.33 5.40 0.65
C VAL A 246 -0.21 6.80 1.24
N GLY A 247 -0.19 6.89 2.57
CA GLY A 247 -0.07 8.16 3.27
C GLY A 247 0.64 8.02 4.60
N ILE A 248 0.91 9.16 5.22
CA ILE A 248 1.52 9.24 6.54
C ILE A 248 0.67 10.10 7.48
N THR A 249 0.53 9.64 8.72
CA THR A 249 -0.13 10.40 9.80
C THR A 249 0.83 11.40 10.43
N LYS A 250 0.30 12.28 11.28
CA LYS A 250 1.10 13.27 12.02
C LYS A 250 2.13 12.63 12.95
N ASP A 251 1.82 11.47 13.53
CA ASP A 251 2.68 10.70 14.44
C ASP A 251 3.59 9.72 13.72
N GLY A 252 3.52 9.65 12.39
CA GLY A 252 4.43 8.89 11.53
C GLY A 252 3.93 7.50 11.12
N ALA A 253 2.72 7.10 11.48
CA ALA A 253 2.14 5.86 10.99
C ALA A 253 1.93 5.91 9.48
N ILE A 254 2.12 4.78 8.81
CA ILE A 254 1.85 4.63 7.39
C ILE A 254 0.44 4.08 7.21
N ILE A 255 -0.34 4.76 6.37
CA ILE A 255 -1.70 4.34 6.00
C ILE A 255 -1.70 3.88 4.55
N TYR A 256 -2.38 2.78 4.27
CA TYR A 256 -2.76 2.38 2.93
C TYR A 256 -4.28 2.29 2.85
N ALA A 257 -4.87 2.72 1.75
CA ALA A 257 -6.28 2.55 1.48
C ALA A 257 -6.49 2.06 0.04
N SER A 258 -7.51 1.23 -0.16
CA SER A 258 -7.86 0.72 -1.48
C SER A 258 -9.33 0.33 -1.55
N GLY A 259 -9.93 0.52 -2.72
CA GLY A 259 -11.31 0.11 -2.97
C GLY A 259 -11.64 0.12 -4.46
N ASP A 260 -12.68 -0.65 -4.80
CA ASP A 260 -13.27 -0.67 -6.13
C ASP A 260 -14.26 0.50 -6.28
N GLY A 261 -14.31 1.10 -7.46
CA GLY A 261 -15.29 2.14 -7.77
C GLY A 261 -15.06 3.46 -7.03
N LEU A 262 -13.82 3.86 -6.76
CA LEU A 262 -13.47 5.12 -6.11
C LEU A 262 -13.15 6.22 -7.14
N SER A 263 -13.64 7.42 -6.89
CA SER A 263 -13.02 8.62 -7.44
C SER A 263 -11.75 8.97 -6.66
N VAL A 264 -10.84 9.75 -7.27
CA VAL A 264 -9.63 10.23 -6.57
C VAL A 264 -9.99 11.10 -5.37
N GLY A 265 -11.08 11.87 -5.46
CA GLY A 265 -11.58 12.70 -4.35
C GLY A 265 -12.08 11.86 -3.17
N GLU A 266 -12.82 10.78 -3.41
CA GLU A 266 -13.27 9.85 -2.37
C GLU A 266 -12.07 9.14 -1.72
N LEU A 267 -11.10 8.69 -2.51
CA LEU A 267 -9.86 8.10 -1.99
C LEU A 267 -9.11 9.08 -1.07
N ALA A 268 -8.94 10.34 -1.51
CA ALA A 268 -8.30 11.39 -0.71
C ALA A 268 -9.05 11.68 0.60
N GLN A 269 -10.40 11.72 0.55
CA GLN A 269 -11.22 11.85 1.76
C GLN A 269 -11.05 10.69 2.72
N VAL A 270 -10.98 9.44 2.22
CA VAL A 270 -10.70 8.26 3.05
C VAL A 270 -9.35 8.40 3.73
N MET A 271 -8.30 8.85 3.02
CA MET A 271 -6.98 9.05 3.59
C MET A 271 -6.97 10.12 4.69
N VAL A 272 -7.64 11.26 4.48
CA VAL A 272 -7.78 12.32 5.52
C VAL A 272 -8.51 11.78 6.75
N ARG A 273 -9.60 11.04 6.56
CA ARG A 273 -10.37 10.43 7.67
C ARG A 273 -9.56 9.41 8.45
N ALA A 274 -8.69 8.67 7.77
CA ALA A 274 -7.75 7.75 8.40
C ALA A 274 -6.57 8.45 9.10
N GLY A 275 -6.49 9.79 9.04
CA GLY A 275 -5.51 10.60 9.75
C GLY A 275 -4.28 10.99 8.92
N ALA A 276 -4.29 10.77 7.61
CA ALA A 276 -3.17 11.15 6.76
C ALA A 276 -2.99 12.68 6.73
N VAL A 277 -1.76 13.14 6.96
CA VAL A 277 -1.36 14.53 6.74
C VAL A 277 -0.78 14.74 5.34
N ARG A 278 -0.24 13.69 4.73
CA ARG A 278 0.13 13.62 3.31
C ARG A 278 -0.25 12.25 2.79
N ALA A 279 -0.73 12.20 1.54
CA ALA A 279 -1.02 10.96 0.83
C ALA A 279 -0.79 11.11 -0.66
N MET A 280 -0.41 10.02 -1.30
CA MET A 280 -0.24 9.89 -2.73
C MET A 280 -1.04 8.71 -3.28
N GLU A 281 -1.48 8.84 -4.51
CA GLU A 281 -2.13 7.74 -5.23
C GLU A 281 -1.09 6.68 -5.59
N MET A 282 -1.50 5.41 -5.51
CA MET A 282 -0.74 4.24 -5.97
C MET A 282 -1.42 3.68 -7.22
N ASP A 283 -1.15 2.43 -7.61
CA ASP A 283 -1.76 1.86 -8.82
C ASP A 283 -3.30 1.83 -8.73
N ILE A 284 -3.96 2.06 -9.86
CA ILE A 284 -5.42 2.11 -10.02
C ILE A 284 -5.96 0.99 -10.92
N ASN A 285 -5.09 0.15 -11.45
CA ASN A 285 -5.51 -0.98 -12.25
C ASN A 285 -6.02 -2.11 -11.33
N SER A 286 -7.21 -2.63 -11.60
CA SER A 286 -7.85 -3.67 -10.79
C SER A 286 -6.99 -4.92 -10.58
N TYR A 287 -6.16 -5.26 -11.57
CA TYR A 287 -5.26 -6.40 -11.51
C TYR A 287 -4.01 -6.13 -10.69
N TRP A 288 -3.58 -4.87 -10.54
CA TRP A 288 -2.36 -4.49 -9.82
C TRP A 288 -2.62 -3.88 -8.46
N THR A 289 -3.83 -3.40 -8.20
CA THR A 289 -4.23 -2.88 -6.89
C THR A 289 -4.45 -4.03 -5.91
N ASP A 290 -3.51 -4.22 -4.99
CA ASP A 290 -3.59 -5.28 -4.00
C ASP A 290 -2.90 -4.90 -2.68
N PHE A 291 -3.41 -5.47 -1.59
CA PHE A 291 -2.81 -5.47 -0.27
C PHE A 291 -3.13 -6.80 0.40
N PHE A 292 -2.09 -7.51 0.81
CA PHE A 292 -2.22 -8.74 1.58
C PHE A 292 -1.53 -8.58 2.92
N TYR A 293 -2.16 -9.09 3.96
CA TYR A 293 -1.52 -9.29 5.25
C TYR A 293 -1.47 -10.77 5.60
N PHE A 294 -0.46 -11.16 6.37
CA PHE A 294 -0.12 -12.55 6.62
C PHE A 294 -0.31 -12.89 8.09
N ASN A 295 -1.07 -13.93 8.36
CA ASN A 295 -1.34 -14.45 9.71
C ASN A 295 -0.79 -15.87 9.85
N PRO A 296 0.55 -16.06 9.80
CA PRO A 296 1.13 -17.37 9.90
C PRO A 296 0.88 -17.98 11.28
N PRO A 297 0.45 -19.25 11.38
CA PRO A 297 0.27 -19.93 12.66
C PRO A 297 1.62 -20.07 13.36
N ASN A 298 1.63 -19.93 14.68
CA ASN A 298 2.83 -20.11 15.54
C ASN A 298 4.04 -19.26 15.12
N ASN A 299 3.81 -18.05 14.57
CA ASN A 299 4.86 -17.19 13.99
C ASN A 299 5.73 -17.88 12.93
N GLY A 300 5.19 -18.85 12.22
CA GLY A 300 5.84 -19.52 11.10
C GLY A 300 6.06 -18.61 9.89
N LEU A 301 6.38 -19.20 8.74
CA LEU A 301 6.62 -18.46 7.49
C LEU A 301 5.31 -17.91 6.91
N ALA A 302 5.36 -16.68 6.44
CA ALA A 302 4.31 -16.13 5.59
C ALA A 302 4.35 -16.85 4.24
N ASN A 303 3.18 -17.17 3.72
CA ASN A 303 3.02 -17.81 2.41
C ASN A 303 1.62 -17.51 1.85
N PRO A 304 1.34 -17.86 0.60
CA PRO A 304 0.04 -17.58 -0.01
C PRO A 304 -1.17 -18.15 0.74
N SER A 305 -1.03 -19.27 1.45
CA SER A 305 -2.16 -19.92 2.14
C SER A 305 -2.56 -19.24 3.44
N ASN A 306 -1.67 -18.43 4.05
CA ASN A 306 -1.97 -17.66 5.26
C ASN A 306 -2.13 -16.16 5.00
N ALA A 307 -2.25 -15.77 3.71
CA ALA A 307 -2.53 -14.42 3.28
C ALA A 307 -4.02 -14.09 3.35
N THR A 308 -4.33 -12.86 3.72
CA THR A 308 -5.69 -12.31 3.70
C THR A 308 -5.70 -11.01 2.90
N LYS A 309 -6.68 -10.84 2.02
CA LYS A 309 -6.91 -9.61 1.25
C LYS A 309 -7.43 -8.50 2.15
N LEU A 310 -6.95 -7.28 1.96
CA LEU A 310 -7.50 -6.10 2.65
C LEU A 310 -8.94 -5.80 2.19
N VAL A 311 -9.19 -5.93 0.88
CA VAL A 311 -10.53 -5.79 0.30
C VAL A 311 -10.93 -7.12 -0.32
N TYR A 312 -12.12 -7.58 -0.01
CA TYR A 312 -12.61 -8.93 -0.34
C TYR A 312 -12.56 -9.28 -1.84
N ASN A 313 -12.76 -8.30 -2.72
CA ASN A 313 -12.82 -8.44 -4.17
C ASN A 313 -11.53 -8.09 -4.91
N MET A 314 -10.40 -7.93 -4.22
CA MET A 314 -9.10 -7.80 -4.88
C MET A 314 -8.87 -8.98 -5.83
N VAL A 315 -8.49 -8.68 -7.07
CA VAL A 315 -8.48 -9.67 -8.16
C VAL A 315 -7.27 -10.58 -8.06
N ARG A 316 -6.08 -9.99 -7.89
CA ARG A 316 -4.83 -10.74 -7.96
C ARG A 316 -4.61 -11.59 -6.72
N PRO A 317 -4.09 -12.82 -6.87
CA PRO A 317 -3.74 -13.67 -5.74
C PRO A 317 -2.37 -13.28 -5.14
N PRO A 318 -2.09 -13.66 -3.86
CA PRO A 318 -0.86 -13.30 -3.16
C PRO A 318 0.40 -13.99 -3.72
N GLN A 319 0.25 -14.99 -4.56
CA GLN A 319 1.35 -15.74 -5.21
C GLN A 319 2.35 -14.83 -5.91
N ARG A 320 1.92 -13.66 -6.40
CA ARG A 320 2.81 -12.71 -7.07
C ARG A 320 4.04 -12.31 -6.25
N TYR A 321 3.97 -12.38 -4.95
CA TYR A 321 5.06 -12.03 -4.04
C TYR A 321 6.00 -13.21 -3.75
N PHE A 322 5.54 -14.42 -4.05
CA PHE A 322 6.24 -15.69 -3.77
C PHE A 322 6.71 -16.42 -5.03
N GLU A 323 6.41 -15.91 -6.21
CA GLU A 323 6.85 -16.53 -7.48
C GLU A 323 7.67 -15.55 -8.31
N GLY A 324 7.18 -14.39 -8.56
CA GLY A 324 7.81 -13.36 -9.36
C GLY A 324 6.75 -12.40 -9.90
N THR A 325 7.12 -11.13 -10.05
CA THR A 325 6.19 -10.10 -10.49
C THR A 325 6.83 -9.16 -11.50
N ALA A 326 6.02 -8.72 -12.47
CA ALA A 326 6.43 -7.71 -13.45
C ALA A 326 6.50 -6.31 -12.85
N ARG A 327 5.71 -6.04 -11.79
CA ARG A 327 5.54 -4.72 -11.19
C ARG A 327 6.21 -4.66 -9.83
N ASP A 328 6.73 -3.48 -9.51
CA ASP A 328 7.27 -3.16 -8.19
C ASP A 328 6.18 -3.20 -7.10
N PHE A 329 6.61 -3.37 -5.86
CA PHE A 329 5.72 -3.46 -4.71
C PHE A 329 6.45 -3.13 -3.41
N ILE A 330 5.69 -2.97 -2.31
CA ILE A 330 6.23 -2.70 -0.98
C ILE A 330 6.03 -3.94 -0.10
N GLY A 331 7.12 -4.43 0.48
CA GLY A 331 7.09 -5.41 1.57
C GLY A 331 7.11 -4.73 2.93
N VAL A 332 6.36 -5.27 3.88
CA VAL A 332 6.26 -4.80 5.28
C VAL A 332 6.69 -5.92 6.21
N PHE A 333 7.73 -5.68 6.99
CA PHE A 333 8.39 -6.70 7.80
C PHE A 333 8.38 -6.36 9.28
N ALA A 334 8.23 -7.34 10.14
CA ALA A 334 8.33 -7.19 11.59
C ALA A 334 9.76 -6.83 12.01
N ARG A 335 9.92 -5.79 12.83
CA ARG A 335 11.22 -5.43 13.40
C ARG A 335 11.64 -6.46 14.45
N GLY A 336 12.96 -6.73 14.52
CA GLY A 336 13.52 -7.69 15.49
C GLY A 336 13.29 -9.17 15.16
N LEU A 337 12.57 -9.49 14.07
CA LEU A 337 12.42 -10.84 13.54
C LEU A 337 13.14 -10.90 12.18
N GLY A 338 14.36 -11.43 12.12
CA GLY A 338 15.04 -11.73 10.87
C GLY A 338 15.77 -10.57 10.17
N SER A 339 15.94 -9.40 10.78
CA SER A 339 16.79 -8.34 10.26
C SER A 339 18.26 -8.56 10.61
N ASN A 340 18.86 -9.62 10.11
CA ASN A 340 20.30 -9.63 9.89
C ASN A 340 20.59 -8.91 8.56
N THR A 341 20.48 -7.61 8.53
CA THR A 341 21.32 -6.82 7.65
C THR A 341 22.74 -7.04 8.15
N SER A 342 23.51 -7.81 7.41
CA SER A 342 24.94 -7.96 7.58
C SER A 342 25.60 -6.59 7.61
N ALA A 343 25.72 -6.01 8.80
CA ALA A 343 26.76 -5.06 9.10
C ALA A 343 28.04 -5.88 9.08
N ASN A 344 28.69 -5.89 7.93
CA ASN A 344 29.98 -6.50 7.74
C ASN A 344 30.98 -5.77 8.64
N SER A 345 31.29 -6.37 9.77
CA SER A 345 32.44 -6.01 10.61
C SER A 345 33.69 -6.51 9.91
N GLY A 346 34.17 -5.78 8.94
CA GLY A 346 35.50 -5.90 8.42
C GLY A 346 36.48 -5.17 9.35
N ALA A 347 36.93 -5.83 10.40
CA ALA A 347 38.10 -5.44 11.14
C ALA A 347 38.79 -6.71 11.66
N THR A 348 39.58 -7.31 10.81
CA THR A 348 40.65 -8.20 11.27
C THR A 348 41.95 -7.43 11.21
N ALA A 349 42.42 -7.05 12.38
CA ALA A 349 43.77 -6.60 12.60
C ALA A 349 44.74 -7.70 12.18
N ALA A 350 45.67 -7.37 11.33
CA ALA A 350 46.87 -8.15 11.15
C ALA A 350 47.89 -7.70 12.21
N ALA A 351 48.21 -8.57 13.10
CA ALA A 351 49.43 -8.51 13.89
C ALA A 351 50.20 -9.80 13.63
N GLY A 352 51.45 -9.66 13.23
CA GLY A 352 52.37 -10.72 13.01
C GLY A 352 53.37 -10.40 11.92
#